data_f14dbf308b69697a76b8312cc0c94f7a
#
_entry.id   f14dbf308b69697a76b8312cc0c94f7a
#
_cell.length_a   1.000
_cell.length_b   1.000
_cell.length_c   1.000
_cell.angle_alpha   90.00
_cell.angle_beta   90.00
_cell.angle_gamma   90.00
#
_symmetry.space_group_name_H-M   'P 1'
#
loop_
_entity.id
_entity.type
_entity.pdbx_description
1 polymer ?
#
loop_
_entity_poly.entity_id
_entity_poly.type
_entity_poly.pdbx_seq_one_letter_code
_entity_poly.pdbx_strand_id
1 'polypeptide(L)'
;NVSTPIYAAAGNNVIANGTHVGNLVYSYDGSFVDVNIELFPAYNLEETHVYVGSTMLSDPAPGQYGNQHSSINNTSDSYHIAATGSPVYLVAHAVVCNAP
;
A
#
# COMPACT_ATOMS: atom_id res chain seq x y z
N ASN A 1 -6.01 -12.03 -8.46
CA ASN A 1 -5.69 -10.65 -8.05
C ASN A 1 -6.88 -10.03 -7.32
N VAL A 2 -6.59 -9.30 -6.30
CA VAL A 2 -7.58 -8.57 -5.52
C VAL A 2 -7.27 -7.08 -5.63
N SER A 3 -8.30 -6.27 -5.80
CA SER A 3 -8.17 -4.82 -5.90
C SER A 3 -8.99 -4.17 -4.79
N THR A 4 -8.39 -3.17 -4.13
CA THR A 4 -9.07 -2.38 -3.12
C THR A 4 -8.74 -0.89 -3.32
N PRO A 5 -9.69 0.02 -3.05
CA PRO A 5 -9.42 1.44 -3.24
C PRO A 5 -8.42 1.98 -2.22
N ILE A 6 -7.64 2.98 -2.65
CA ILE A 6 -6.74 3.75 -1.79
C ILE A 6 -7.38 5.11 -1.54
N TYR A 7 -7.44 5.50 -0.27
CA TYR A 7 -8.00 6.78 0.14
C TYR A 7 -6.91 7.65 0.76
N ALA A 8 -6.81 8.89 0.30
CA ALA A 8 -5.93 9.90 0.87
C ALA A 8 -6.72 10.80 1.83
N ALA A 9 -6.04 11.31 2.85
CA ALA A 9 -6.62 12.23 3.84
C ALA A 9 -7.83 11.66 4.57
N ALA A 10 -7.85 10.33 4.79
CA ALA A 10 -8.92 9.66 5.55
C ALA A 10 -8.69 9.86 7.05
N GLY A 11 -9.07 11.00 7.59
CA GLY A 11 -8.85 11.36 8.98
C GLY A 11 -9.41 10.31 9.94
N ASN A 12 -8.63 9.91 10.94
CA ASN A 12 -8.98 8.88 11.93
C ASN A 12 -9.35 7.54 11.30
N ASN A 13 -8.81 7.25 10.12
CA ASN A 13 -9.14 6.03 9.35
C ASN A 13 -10.61 5.91 8.98
N VAL A 14 -11.32 7.03 8.91
CA VAL A 14 -12.70 7.06 8.43
C VAL A 14 -12.70 7.26 6.93
N ILE A 15 -12.99 6.20 6.18
CA ILE A 15 -12.92 6.18 4.72
C ILE A 15 -13.80 7.28 4.09
N ALA A 16 -14.95 7.57 4.69
CA ALA A 16 -15.85 8.60 4.19
C ALA A 16 -15.23 10.01 4.16
N ASN A 17 -14.16 10.23 4.94
CA ASN A 17 -13.43 11.50 4.96
C ASN A 17 -12.30 11.56 3.95
N GLY A 18 -12.01 10.45 3.25
CA GLY A 18 -10.91 10.37 2.33
C GLY A 18 -11.32 10.60 0.89
N THR A 19 -10.33 10.90 0.05
CA THR A 19 -10.49 11.02 -1.39
C THR A 19 -9.93 9.75 -2.04
N HIS A 20 -10.71 9.11 -2.90
CA HIS A 20 -10.25 7.94 -3.66
C HIS A 20 -9.21 8.39 -4.68
N VAL A 21 -7.95 7.98 -4.50
CA VAL A 21 -6.83 8.44 -5.32
C VAL A 21 -6.24 7.35 -6.21
N GLY A 22 -6.62 6.11 -6.02
CA GLY A 22 -6.12 4.99 -6.80
C GLY A 22 -6.56 3.67 -6.21
N ASN A 23 -5.85 2.60 -6.60
CA ASN A 23 -6.15 1.25 -6.15
C ASN A 23 -4.89 0.51 -5.74
N LEU A 24 -5.06 -0.35 -4.74
CA LEU A 24 -4.06 -1.33 -4.34
C LEU A 24 -4.47 -2.66 -4.97
N VAL A 25 -3.60 -3.24 -5.79
CA VAL A 25 -3.83 -4.53 -6.43
C VAL A 25 -2.82 -5.52 -5.88
N TYR A 26 -3.28 -6.65 -5.41
CA TYR A 26 -2.38 -7.63 -4.80
C TYR A 26 -2.78 -9.06 -5.10
N SER A 27 -1.80 -9.96 -5.00
CA SER A 27 -2.00 -11.39 -5.13
C SER A 27 -1.03 -12.14 -4.22
N TYR A 28 -1.41 -13.35 -3.84
CA TYR A 28 -0.59 -14.22 -3.00
C TYR A 28 -0.62 -15.63 -3.58
N ASP A 29 0.55 -16.20 -3.86
CA ASP A 29 0.66 -17.53 -4.47
C ASP A 29 1.12 -18.62 -3.49
N GLY A 30 1.23 -18.30 -2.20
CA GLY A 30 1.73 -19.23 -1.18
C GLY A 30 3.21 -19.06 -0.89
N SER A 31 3.94 -18.34 -1.73
CA SER A 31 5.37 -18.08 -1.59
C SER A 31 5.72 -16.60 -1.64
N PHE A 32 4.97 -15.84 -2.43
CA PHE A 32 5.19 -14.40 -2.62
C PHE A 32 3.89 -13.65 -2.62
N VAL A 33 3.93 -12.43 -2.08
CA VAL A 33 2.87 -11.44 -2.22
C VAL A 33 3.36 -10.40 -3.23
N ASP A 34 2.59 -10.23 -4.30
CA ASP A 34 2.82 -9.19 -5.28
C ASP A 34 1.87 -8.04 -4.99
N VAL A 35 2.41 -6.82 -4.88
CA VAL A 35 1.65 -5.63 -4.52
C VAL A 35 1.90 -4.57 -5.59
N ASN A 36 0.82 -4.01 -6.12
CA ASN A 36 0.90 -2.87 -7.03
C ASN A 36 0.05 -1.74 -6.46
N ILE A 37 0.65 -0.57 -6.32
CA ILE A 37 -0.02 0.64 -5.91
C ILE A 37 -0.18 1.48 -7.16
N GLU A 38 -1.43 1.75 -7.57
CA GLU A 38 -1.73 2.42 -8.83
C GLU A 38 -2.62 3.62 -8.56
N LEU A 39 -2.07 4.82 -8.74
CA LEU A 39 -2.81 6.05 -8.55
C LEU A 39 -3.46 6.50 -9.87
N PHE A 40 -4.52 7.28 -9.75
CA PHE A 40 -5.08 7.99 -10.90
C PHE A 40 -4.10 9.06 -11.39
N PRO A 41 -4.16 9.47 -12.66
CA PRO A 41 -3.18 10.40 -13.24
C PRO A 41 -3.03 11.76 -12.55
N ALA A 42 -4.04 12.18 -11.79
CA ALA A 42 -4.01 13.45 -11.07
C ALA A 42 -3.10 13.42 -9.83
N TYR A 43 -2.57 12.24 -9.45
CA TYR A 43 -1.83 12.05 -8.21
C TYR A 43 -0.48 11.42 -8.46
N ASN A 44 0.43 11.63 -7.51
CA ASN A 44 1.80 11.13 -7.57
C ASN A 44 2.17 10.48 -6.25
N LEU A 45 2.89 9.36 -6.32
CA LEU A 45 3.47 8.70 -5.14
C LEU A 45 4.81 9.33 -4.82
N GLU A 46 5.03 9.64 -3.56
CA GLU A 46 6.35 10.06 -3.08
C GLU A 46 7.03 8.94 -2.31
N GLU A 47 6.29 8.24 -1.48
CA GLU A 47 6.83 7.21 -0.61
C GLU A 47 5.77 6.14 -0.38
N THR A 48 6.22 4.89 -0.28
CA THR A 48 5.34 3.75 0.07
C THR A 48 5.98 2.92 1.16
N HIS A 49 5.12 2.34 2.01
CA HIS A 49 5.52 1.40 3.05
C HIS A 49 4.58 0.21 3.00
N VAL A 50 5.13 -1.00 3.02
CA VAL A 50 4.32 -2.22 2.94
C VAL A 50 4.76 -3.20 4.02
N TYR A 51 3.80 -3.71 4.77
CA TYR A 51 3.98 -4.82 5.70
C TYR A 51 3.32 -6.06 5.12
N VAL A 52 4.04 -7.16 5.15
CA VAL A 52 3.50 -8.49 4.83
C VAL A 52 4.00 -9.47 5.88
N GLY A 53 3.10 -10.20 6.51
CA GLY A 53 3.50 -11.17 7.53
C GLY A 53 2.37 -12.09 7.95
N SER A 54 2.72 -13.08 8.76
CA SER A 54 1.77 -14.09 9.26
C SER A 54 1.03 -13.63 10.51
N THR A 55 1.40 -12.50 11.09
CA THR A 55 0.74 -11.92 12.26
C THR A 55 0.20 -10.54 11.93
N MET A 56 -0.92 -10.16 12.55
CA MET A 56 -1.46 -8.83 12.36
C MET A 56 -0.52 -7.79 12.97
N LEU A 57 -0.25 -6.71 12.21
CA LEU A 57 0.58 -5.62 12.69
C LEU A 57 -0.16 -4.85 13.78
N SER A 58 0.41 -4.80 14.98
CA SER A 58 -0.22 -4.14 16.12
C SER A 58 0.10 -2.65 16.21
N ASP A 59 1.22 -2.24 15.63
CA ASP A 59 1.64 -0.84 15.58
C ASP A 59 1.53 -0.34 14.15
N PRO A 60 0.65 0.65 13.88
CA PRO A 60 0.45 1.13 12.52
C PRO A 60 1.51 2.11 12.03
N ALA A 61 2.61 2.34 12.74
CA ALA A 61 3.66 3.26 12.32
C ALA A 61 4.32 2.77 11.01
N PRO A 62 4.20 3.51 9.89
CA PRO A 62 4.69 3.03 8.59
C PRO A 62 6.18 2.72 8.55
N GLY A 63 6.99 3.41 9.32
CA GLY A 63 8.43 3.15 9.39
C GLY A 63 8.80 1.77 9.92
N GLN A 64 7.85 1.04 10.47
CA GLN A 64 8.07 -0.31 11.02
C GLN A 64 7.51 -1.42 10.13
N TYR A 65 7.03 -1.08 8.94
CA TYR A 65 6.42 -2.07 8.04
C TYR A 65 7.44 -3.04 7.43
N GLY A 66 8.70 -2.65 7.33
CA GLY A 66 9.76 -3.52 6.84
C GLY A 66 10.10 -3.36 5.36
N ASN A 67 9.19 -2.87 4.55
CA ASN A 67 9.42 -2.64 3.12
C ASN A 67 9.06 -1.20 2.80
N GLN A 68 9.99 -0.48 2.15
CA GLN A 68 9.82 0.94 1.89
C GLN A 68 10.49 1.35 0.59
N HIS A 69 9.82 2.20 -0.18
CA HIS A 69 10.39 2.93 -1.30
C HIS A 69 10.20 4.43 -1.06
N SER A 70 11.22 5.21 -1.36
CA SER A 70 11.21 6.68 -1.19
C SER A 70 11.58 7.36 -2.51
N SER A 71 11.24 8.63 -2.63
CA SER A 71 11.56 9.44 -3.81
C SER A 71 11.03 8.81 -5.11
N ILE A 72 9.83 8.28 -5.07
CA ILE A 72 9.24 7.51 -6.17
C ILE A 72 8.89 8.43 -7.34
N ASN A 73 8.18 9.51 -7.08
CA ASN A 73 7.77 10.50 -8.07
C ASN A 73 7.12 9.86 -9.30
N ASN A 74 6.13 9.01 -9.08
CA ASN A 74 5.45 8.27 -10.14
C ASN A 74 4.01 7.97 -9.74
N THR A 75 3.19 7.57 -10.70
CA THR A 75 1.80 7.17 -10.44
C THR A 75 1.68 5.75 -9.92
N SER A 76 2.72 4.93 -10.02
CA SER A 76 2.66 3.53 -9.59
C SER A 76 3.93 3.09 -8.88
N ASP A 77 3.80 2.06 -8.06
CA ASP A 77 4.90 1.41 -7.38
C ASP A 77 4.53 -0.04 -7.14
N SER A 78 5.52 -0.93 -7.05
CA SER A 78 5.26 -2.34 -6.87
C SER A 78 6.25 -3.00 -5.91
N TYR A 79 5.80 -4.09 -5.29
CA TYR A 79 6.59 -4.94 -4.42
C TYR A 79 6.39 -6.40 -4.77
N HIS A 80 7.43 -7.19 -4.59
CA HIS A 80 7.40 -8.65 -4.68
C HIS A 80 8.04 -9.17 -3.40
N ILE A 81 7.23 -9.63 -2.46
CA ILE A 81 7.67 -9.90 -1.09
C ILE A 81 7.49 -11.37 -0.76
N ALA A 82 8.56 -12.03 -0.34
CA ALA A 82 8.48 -13.41 0.11
C ALA A 82 7.64 -13.52 1.37
N ALA A 83 6.67 -14.42 1.37
CA ALA A 83 5.80 -14.66 2.52
C ALA A 83 5.23 -16.07 2.43
N THR A 84 5.09 -16.73 3.57
CA THR A 84 4.48 -18.06 3.65
C THR A 84 3.50 -18.08 4.80
N GLY A 85 2.53 -18.98 4.72
CA GLY A 85 1.56 -19.16 5.78
C GLY A 85 0.14 -18.84 5.33
N SER A 86 -0.80 -19.09 6.24
CA SER A 86 -2.21 -18.83 6.04
C SER A 86 -2.85 -18.57 7.42
N PRO A 87 -3.39 -17.38 7.66
CA PRO A 87 -3.46 -16.25 6.71
C PRO A 87 -2.14 -15.47 6.60
N VAL A 88 -2.06 -14.63 5.57
CA VAL A 88 -1.03 -13.61 5.42
C VAL A 88 -1.72 -12.25 5.50
N TYR A 89 -1.13 -11.33 6.25
CA TYR A 89 -1.65 -9.98 6.44
C TYR A 89 -0.83 -9.00 5.61
N LEU A 90 -1.53 -8.10 4.94
CA LEU A 90 -0.94 -7.06 4.09
C LEU A 90 -1.43 -5.70 4.58
N VAL A 91 -0.50 -4.80 4.86
CA VAL A 91 -0.80 -3.41 5.18
C VAL A 91 0.05 -2.52 4.28
N ALA A 92 -0.57 -1.54 3.66
CA ALA A 92 0.12 -0.60 2.80
C ALA A 92 -0.20 0.83 3.22
N HIS A 93 0.81 1.69 3.20
CA HIS A 93 0.71 3.11 3.45
C HIS A 93 1.48 3.86 2.37
N ALA A 94 0.96 4.98 1.92
CA ALA A 94 1.60 5.78 0.89
C ALA A 94 1.53 7.26 1.22
N VAL A 95 2.57 7.98 0.84
CA VAL A 95 2.56 9.44 0.81
C VAL A 95 2.22 9.86 -0.62
N VAL A 96 1.11 10.56 -0.77
CA VAL A 96 0.53 10.93 -2.06
C VAL A 96 0.47 12.44 -2.16
N CYS A 97 0.84 12.97 -3.31
CA CYS A 97 0.69 14.39 -3.61
C CYS A 97 -0.01 14.58 -4.95
N ASN A 98 -0.40 15.82 -5.24
CA ASN A 98 -0.95 16.13 -6.56
C ASN A 98 0.15 16.03 -7.62
N ALA A 99 -0.20 15.51 -8.79
CA ALA A 99 0.72 15.49 -9.92
C ALA A 99 0.99 16.92 -10.39
N PRO A 100 2.22 17.22 -10.85
CA PRO A 100 2.56 18.55 -11.34
C PRO A 100 1.83 18.92 -12.62
#